data_fd78dc7a89c3d2b6d314c436ea80744b
#
_entry.id   fd78dc7a89c3d2b6d314c436ea80744b
#
_cell.length_a   1.000
_cell.length_b   1.000
_cell.length_c   1.000
_cell.angle_alpha   90.00
_cell.angle_beta   90.00
_cell.angle_gamma   90.00
#
_symmetry.space_group_name_H-M   'P 1'
#
loop_
_entity.id
_entity.type
_entity.pdbx_description
1 polymer ?
#
loop_
_entity_poly.entity_id
_entity_poly.type
_entity_poly.pdbx_seq_one_letter_code
_entity_poly.pdbx_strand_id
1 'polypeptide(L)'
;LHPDVANYKGLLHKIEVPSNVFVHLTWKKGDVEEGFRQSDVVVENTFQVPAVHQAYIEPHSCVVQVKPDGGAEVWASTKSPFAMREQVGSALQIPPTDIVIHPCYVGGDFGGKGDANEVALCYVLSKKSGRPVKFLVDYTEELIAGNPRHGATIKIKTGVKKNGLLIAQQMEYIFDSGAYGAYRPQGFLVGAHEASGPYRMPNTHIEEKYVYTNKFPCGYMRAPGHPQGSFASESQANIVANKLGIDPAEYRRMNFMQDGDHFPVGESIAHVKAAETLKKALVESGYQATKAKNVGRGCAVGNWVSKGGESYCFVKIDQKGEVTLSTAVMDTGPGAYTIMRQIVGEEIKVPLDSIKVEILDTTKVVKDTGVRGSSSTRVHGGSAYEAGKKAREEILRAAAQAMNASPEELILYDGGVTHGRAERRMSFAEIARASGGPIIAEGHYVNMKEGPETSTVAQVAEVEVDEETGEVDVRRITTSHNTGSILNPLTHQGQIDGAVVMGMGYGIMEQIMTDDGGKVLNANLGDYKIPNIKDIPQLKTAIFQSDTGSGPYNSMSIGETAIIPTAAAIANAIEDAIGARVMSLPITAEKVLAAIKQR
;
A
#
# COMPACT_ATOMS: atom_id res chain seq x y z
N LEU A 1 -14.13 24.01 13.96
CA LEU A 1 -13.40 23.77 15.19
C LEU A 1 -14.37 23.59 16.36
N HIS A 2 -14.15 22.57 17.20
CA HIS A 2 -14.96 22.26 18.38
C HIS A 2 -14.16 22.59 19.65
N PRO A 3 -14.47 23.68 20.37
CA PRO A 3 -13.65 24.11 21.50
C PRO A 3 -13.69 23.14 22.70
N ASP A 4 -14.74 22.35 22.81
CA ASP A 4 -14.95 21.45 23.96
C ASP A 4 -14.27 20.08 23.82
N VAL A 5 -13.65 19.78 22.66
CA VAL A 5 -13.04 18.47 22.40
C VAL A 5 -11.95 18.11 23.41
N ALA A 6 -11.21 19.09 23.92
CA ALA A 6 -10.17 18.87 24.94
C ALA A 6 -10.71 18.26 26.24
N ASN A 7 -12.03 18.40 26.50
CA ASN A 7 -12.69 17.87 27.70
C ASN A 7 -13.21 16.43 27.52
N TYR A 8 -13.14 15.87 26.32
CA TYR A 8 -13.63 14.51 26.05
C TYR A 8 -12.71 13.47 26.67
N LYS A 9 -13.31 12.51 27.38
CA LYS A 9 -12.57 11.35 27.90
C LYS A 9 -12.29 10.36 26.77
N GLY A 10 -11.14 9.68 26.84
CA GLY A 10 -10.79 8.62 25.88
C GLY A 10 -10.18 9.10 24.57
N LEU A 11 -9.77 10.36 24.46
CA LEU A 11 -8.98 10.81 23.32
C LEU A 11 -7.63 10.10 23.27
N LEU A 12 -7.27 9.57 22.12
CA LEU A 12 -5.97 8.93 21.90
C LEU A 12 -4.82 9.94 22.00
N HIS A 13 -5.05 11.15 21.49
CA HIS A 13 -4.10 12.26 21.53
C HIS A 13 -4.68 13.42 22.34
N LYS A 14 -3.88 13.94 23.26
CA LYS A 14 -4.25 15.12 24.04
C LYS A 14 -4.27 16.36 23.16
N ILE A 15 -5.23 17.22 23.39
CA ILE A 15 -5.36 18.52 22.74
C ILE A 15 -4.99 19.60 23.76
N GLU A 16 -3.97 20.40 23.45
CA GLU A 16 -3.45 21.42 24.36
C GLU A 16 -4.22 22.75 24.28
N VAL A 17 -4.88 23.01 23.15
CA VAL A 17 -5.63 24.24 22.88
C VAL A 17 -7.08 23.91 22.51
N PRO A 18 -8.06 24.81 22.72
CA PRO A 18 -9.46 24.60 22.33
C PRO A 18 -9.61 24.46 20.81
N SER A 19 -9.40 23.26 20.30
CA SER A 19 -9.44 22.94 18.87
C SER A 19 -9.74 21.46 18.72
N ASN A 20 -10.31 21.06 17.58
CA ASN A 20 -10.42 19.64 17.20
C ASN A 20 -9.21 19.14 16.38
N VAL A 21 -8.18 19.95 16.17
CA VAL A 21 -6.91 19.52 15.58
C VAL A 21 -6.08 18.82 16.64
N PHE A 22 -5.85 17.53 16.50
CA PHE A 22 -5.06 16.74 17.45
C PHE A 22 -3.65 16.42 16.96
N VAL A 23 -3.38 16.53 15.64
CA VAL A 23 -2.05 16.46 15.04
C VAL A 23 -1.92 17.57 14.01
N HIS A 24 -0.79 18.27 14.06
CA HIS A 24 -0.39 19.25 13.04
C HIS A 24 1.07 19.03 12.68
N LEU A 25 1.32 18.65 11.44
CA LEU A 25 2.64 18.38 10.92
C LEU A 25 2.98 19.39 9.83
N THR A 26 4.27 19.72 9.70
CA THR A 26 4.75 20.70 8.74
C THR A 26 6.08 20.25 8.14
N TRP A 27 6.20 20.36 6.82
CA TRP A 27 7.44 20.15 6.08
C TRP A 27 7.75 21.38 5.23
N LYS A 28 9.01 21.80 5.21
CA LYS A 28 9.48 22.97 4.48
C LYS A 28 10.78 22.69 3.74
N LYS A 29 10.87 23.21 2.52
CA LYS A 29 12.08 23.21 1.70
C LYS A 29 12.18 24.57 1.00
N GLY A 30 13.35 25.22 1.01
CA GLY A 30 13.54 26.55 0.44
C GLY A 30 12.69 27.63 1.13
N ASP A 31 12.33 28.67 0.38
CA ASP A 31 11.44 29.75 0.80
C ASP A 31 10.25 29.84 -0.16
N VAL A 32 9.09 29.36 0.31
CA VAL A 32 7.89 29.24 -0.53
C VAL A 32 7.33 30.62 -0.90
N GLU A 33 7.43 31.62 -0.01
CA GLU A 33 6.94 32.96 -0.27
C GLU A 33 7.81 33.68 -1.32
N GLU A 34 9.15 33.55 -1.21
CA GLU A 34 10.06 34.01 -2.24
C GLU A 34 9.83 33.28 -3.56
N GLY A 35 9.60 31.97 -3.52
CA GLY A 35 9.26 31.18 -4.69
C GLY A 35 7.99 31.69 -5.39
N PHE A 36 6.96 32.09 -4.67
CA PHE A 36 5.76 32.68 -5.26
C PHE A 36 6.03 34.08 -5.84
N ARG A 37 6.86 34.89 -5.19
CA ARG A 37 7.27 36.21 -5.76
C ARG A 37 8.04 36.08 -7.07
N GLN A 38 8.84 35.05 -7.18
CA GLN A 38 9.60 34.74 -8.39
C GLN A 38 8.76 34.05 -9.49
N SER A 39 7.58 33.59 -9.20
CA SER A 39 6.71 32.92 -10.17
C SER A 39 6.05 33.91 -11.11
N ASP A 40 5.94 33.54 -12.39
CA ASP A 40 5.24 34.35 -13.40
C ASP A 40 3.73 34.10 -13.36
N VAL A 41 3.33 32.88 -12.98
CA VAL A 41 1.93 32.45 -12.84
C VAL A 41 1.76 31.71 -11.52
N VAL A 42 0.71 32.09 -10.79
CA VAL A 42 0.30 31.38 -9.55
C VAL A 42 -1.12 30.86 -9.75
N VAL A 43 -1.34 29.60 -9.37
CA VAL A 43 -2.63 28.93 -9.43
C VAL A 43 -2.93 28.33 -8.07
N GLU A 44 -4.14 28.58 -7.55
CA GLU A 44 -4.59 28.08 -6.27
C GLU A 44 -5.95 27.41 -6.41
N ASN A 45 -6.10 26.21 -5.85
CA ASN A 45 -7.33 25.43 -5.90
C ASN A 45 -7.55 24.68 -4.59
N THR A 46 -8.79 24.29 -4.37
CA THR A 46 -9.21 23.42 -3.26
C THR A 46 -9.87 22.18 -3.81
N PHE A 47 -9.39 21.02 -3.36
CA PHE A 47 -9.92 19.69 -3.72
C PHE A 47 -10.56 19.03 -2.50
N GLN A 48 -11.57 18.20 -2.74
CA GLN A 48 -12.23 17.41 -1.71
C GLN A 48 -12.25 15.94 -2.09
N VAL A 49 -11.97 15.10 -1.12
CA VAL A 49 -11.99 13.64 -1.29
C VAL A 49 -12.79 12.99 -0.16
N PRO A 50 -13.61 11.97 -0.46
CA PRO A 50 -14.47 11.33 0.53
C PRO A 50 -13.71 10.33 1.39
N ALA A 51 -14.33 9.92 2.49
CA ALA A 51 -13.98 8.68 3.16
C ALA A 51 -14.52 7.49 2.36
N VAL A 52 -13.70 6.43 2.22
CA VAL A 52 -14.06 5.20 1.51
C VAL A 52 -13.61 3.98 2.28
N HIS A 53 -14.45 2.93 2.29
CA HIS A 53 -14.14 1.66 2.92
C HIS A 53 -13.21 0.82 2.05
N GLN A 54 -12.40 -0.06 2.66
CA GLN A 54 -11.45 -0.93 1.94
C GLN A 54 -12.13 -2.02 1.11
N ALA A 55 -13.39 -2.29 1.35
CA ALA A 55 -14.25 -3.24 0.63
C ALA A 55 -13.69 -4.68 0.53
N TYR A 56 -12.94 -5.13 1.57
CA TYR A 56 -12.57 -6.56 1.68
C TYR A 56 -13.83 -7.41 1.85
N ILE A 57 -13.85 -8.59 1.23
CA ILE A 57 -15.02 -9.47 1.25
C ILE A 57 -15.23 -10.12 2.63
N GLU A 58 -14.14 -10.49 3.31
CA GLU A 58 -14.19 -11.01 4.68
C GLU A 58 -14.23 -9.85 5.68
N PRO A 59 -15.33 -9.68 6.47
CA PRO A 59 -15.38 -8.70 7.56
C PRO A 59 -14.41 -9.05 8.69
N HIS A 60 -14.24 -8.16 9.66
CA HIS A 60 -13.47 -8.44 10.87
C HIS A 60 -14.08 -9.60 11.65
N SER A 61 -13.23 -10.50 12.09
CA SER A 61 -13.63 -11.65 12.89
C SER A 61 -12.53 -12.11 13.83
N CYS A 62 -12.92 -12.60 15.01
CA CYS A 62 -12.01 -13.23 15.93
C CYS A 62 -12.67 -14.32 16.77
N VAL A 63 -11.84 -15.21 17.31
CA VAL A 63 -12.17 -16.09 18.42
C VAL A 63 -11.12 -15.86 19.51
N VAL A 64 -11.56 -15.66 20.74
CA VAL A 64 -10.68 -15.47 21.88
C VAL A 64 -11.05 -16.43 23.00
N GLN A 65 -10.05 -17.15 23.51
CA GLN A 65 -10.17 -18.02 24.68
C GLN A 65 -9.20 -17.56 25.76
N VAL A 66 -9.73 -17.10 26.88
CA VAL A 66 -8.93 -16.71 28.06
C VAL A 66 -8.72 -17.97 28.93
N LYS A 67 -7.47 -18.17 29.32
CA LYS A 67 -7.05 -19.27 30.21
C LYS A 67 -7.25 -18.92 31.69
N PRO A 68 -7.24 -19.91 32.61
CA PRO A 68 -7.36 -19.64 34.03
C PRO A 68 -6.28 -18.71 34.62
N ASP A 69 -5.08 -18.72 34.03
CA ASP A 69 -3.96 -17.86 34.40
C ASP A 69 -4.08 -16.41 33.87
N GLY A 70 -5.08 -16.13 33.05
CA GLY A 70 -5.30 -14.84 32.42
C GLY A 70 -4.67 -14.69 31.03
N GLY A 71 -3.87 -15.64 30.59
CA GLY A 71 -3.35 -15.68 29.22
C GLY A 71 -4.46 -15.93 28.20
N ALA A 72 -4.23 -15.61 26.93
CA ALA A 72 -5.23 -15.72 25.86
C ALA A 72 -4.70 -16.42 24.61
N GLU A 73 -5.53 -17.30 24.05
CA GLU A 73 -5.39 -17.83 22.70
C GLU A 73 -6.33 -17.03 21.78
N VAL A 74 -5.80 -16.51 20.68
CA VAL A 74 -6.52 -15.63 19.76
C VAL A 74 -6.37 -16.12 18.33
N TRP A 75 -7.49 -16.25 17.63
CA TRP A 75 -7.59 -16.44 16.19
C TRP A 75 -8.32 -15.22 15.64
N ALA A 76 -7.67 -14.44 14.78
CA ALA A 76 -8.24 -13.20 14.26
C ALA A 76 -7.83 -12.95 12.82
N SER A 77 -8.72 -12.31 12.06
CA SER A 77 -8.41 -11.81 10.73
C SER A 77 -7.50 -10.58 10.82
N THR A 78 -6.19 -10.81 10.90
CA THR A 78 -5.19 -9.74 11.03
C THR A 78 -4.03 -9.91 10.07
N LYS A 79 -3.48 -8.80 9.58
CA LYS A 79 -2.24 -8.77 8.80
C LYS A 79 -0.97 -8.66 9.64
N SER A 80 -1.11 -8.33 10.93
CA SER A 80 0.01 -7.96 11.81
C SER A 80 -0.17 -8.57 13.20
N PRO A 81 0.01 -9.89 13.36
CA PRO A 81 -0.28 -10.59 14.61
C PRO A 81 0.52 -10.04 15.80
N PHE A 82 1.79 -9.68 15.62
CA PHE A 82 2.60 -9.10 16.68
C PHE A 82 2.13 -7.70 17.10
N ALA A 83 1.77 -6.84 16.13
CA ALA A 83 1.23 -5.53 16.45
C ALA A 83 -0.13 -5.63 17.15
N MET A 84 -0.98 -6.58 16.73
CA MET A 84 -2.25 -6.88 17.41
C MET A 84 -2.01 -7.32 18.85
N ARG A 85 -1.07 -8.23 19.09
CA ARG A 85 -0.67 -8.68 20.42
C ARG A 85 -0.29 -7.52 21.34
N GLU A 86 0.55 -6.60 20.85
CA GLU A 86 0.95 -5.41 21.61
C GLU A 86 -0.23 -4.47 21.89
N GLN A 87 -1.11 -4.25 20.92
CA GLN A 87 -2.31 -3.40 21.11
C GLN A 87 -3.27 -3.99 22.12
N VAL A 88 -3.57 -5.29 22.05
CA VAL A 88 -4.43 -6.00 23.01
C VAL A 88 -3.82 -5.94 24.40
N GLY A 89 -2.53 -6.26 24.53
CA GLY A 89 -1.81 -6.18 25.82
C GLY A 89 -1.87 -4.80 26.44
N SER A 90 -1.65 -3.77 25.65
CA SER A 90 -1.74 -2.36 26.10
C SER A 90 -3.17 -1.98 26.52
N ALA A 91 -4.18 -2.33 25.71
CA ALA A 91 -5.57 -2.00 26.01
C ALA A 91 -6.11 -2.68 27.28
N LEU A 92 -5.68 -3.91 27.53
CA LEU A 92 -6.11 -4.73 28.67
C LEU A 92 -5.18 -4.65 29.87
N GLN A 93 -4.02 -3.98 29.74
CA GLN A 93 -2.97 -3.89 30.74
C GLN A 93 -2.46 -5.26 31.21
N ILE A 94 -2.25 -6.16 30.22
CA ILE A 94 -1.66 -7.48 30.43
C ILE A 94 -0.38 -7.61 29.59
N PRO A 95 0.59 -8.45 30.00
CA PRO A 95 1.80 -8.66 29.22
C PRO A 95 1.46 -9.17 27.81
N PRO A 96 2.00 -8.57 26.73
CA PRO A 96 1.78 -9.09 25.38
C PRO A 96 2.20 -10.55 25.22
N THR A 97 3.21 -11.00 25.98
CA THR A 97 3.68 -12.41 25.99
C THR A 97 2.64 -13.41 26.44
N ASP A 98 1.63 -12.98 27.19
CA ASP A 98 0.54 -13.83 27.67
C ASP A 98 -0.56 -14.02 26.60
N ILE A 99 -0.43 -13.35 25.44
CA ILE A 99 -1.36 -13.41 24.32
C ILE A 99 -0.70 -14.15 23.16
N VAL A 100 -1.29 -15.26 22.75
CA VAL A 100 -0.87 -16.04 21.59
C VAL A 100 -1.81 -15.76 20.43
N ILE A 101 -1.29 -15.23 19.34
CA ILE A 101 -2.06 -15.06 18.10
C ILE A 101 -1.72 -16.23 17.17
N HIS A 102 -2.75 -17.04 16.89
CA HIS A 102 -2.65 -18.19 16.00
C HIS A 102 -2.84 -17.78 14.53
N PRO A 103 -2.21 -18.51 13.60
CA PRO A 103 -2.36 -18.24 12.17
C PRO A 103 -3.80 -18.46 11.70
N CYS A 104 -4.28 -17.55 10.85
CA CYS A 104 -5.55 -17.65 10.15
C CYS A 104 -5.37 -17.31 8.67
N TYR A 105 -6.26 -17.79 7.81
CA TYR A 105 -6.41 -17.24 6.47
C TYR A 105 -7.16 -15.91 6.55
N VAL A 106 -6.71 -14.92 5.79
CA VAL A 106 -7.27 -13.56 5.80
C VAL A 106 -7.84 -13.23 4.43
N GLY A 107 -9.15 -13.00 4.37
CA GLY A 107 -9.92 -12.74 3.15
C GLY A 107 -9.88 -11.28 2.70
N GLY A 108 -8.68 -10.72 2.55
CA GLY A 108 -8.43 -9.33 2.18
C GLY A 108 -8.22 -8.42 3.39
N ASP A 109 -7.41 -7.40 3.21
CA ASP A 109 -7.07 -6.42 4.25
C ASP A 109 -7.05 -4.98 3.72
N PHE A 110 -6.29 -4.73 2.68
CA PHE A 110 -6.05 -3.44 2.05
C PHE A 110 -5.72 -2.28 3.01
N GLY A 111 -5.30 -2.60 4.24
CA GLY A 111 -5.00 -1.66 5.31
C GLY A 111 -5.99 -1.67 6.48
N GLY A 112 -7.16 -2.26 6.32
CA GLY A 112 -8.24 -2.26 7.31
C GLY A 112 -8.00 -3.16 8.53
N LYS A 113 -7.36 -4.31 8.35
CA LYS A 113 -7.22 -5.33 9.41
C LYS A 113 -5.89 -5.25 10.16
N GLY A 114 -5.60 -4.11 10.73
CA GLY A 114 -4.37 -3.88 11.49
C GLY A 114 -4.56 -3.45 12.94
N ASP A 115 -5.74 -3.59 13.46
CA ASP A 115 -6.17 -3.21 14.81
C ASP A 115 -6.72 -4.41 15.60
N ALA A 116 -7.11 -4.16 16.84
CA ALA A 116 -7.42 -5.20 17.79
C ALA A 116 -8.72 -4.95 18.58
N ASN A 117 -9.60 -4.06 18.11
CA ASN A 117 -10.76 -3.60 18.89
C ASN A 117 -11.68 -4.75 19.33
N GLU A 118 -12.10 -5.58 18.38
CA GLU A 118 -12.97 -6.73 18.65
C GLU A 118 -12.28 -7.79 19.51
N VAL A 119 -10.97 -7.95 19.39
CA VAL A 119 -10.19 -8.92 20.17
C VAL A 119 -10.18 -8.54 21.66
N ALA A 120 -9.96 -7.25 21.98
CA ALA A 120 -9.98 -6.78 23.36
C ALA A 120 -11.38 -6.96 23.99
N LEU A 121 -12.45 -6.68 23.25
CA LEU A 121 -13.82 -6.93 23.70
C LEU A 121 -14.07 -8.42 23.97
N CYS A 122 -13.68 -9.29 23.02
CA CYS A 122 -13.82 -10.74 23.16
C CYS A 122 -13.02 -11.29 24.34
N TYR A 123 -11.84 -10.73 24.63
CA TYR A 123 -11.07 -11.09 25.83
C TYR A 123 -11.88 -10.86 27.10
N VAL A 124 -12.47 -9.67 27.26
CA VAL A 124 -13.28 -9.33 28.45
C VAL A 124 -14.48 -10.28 28.57
N LEU A 125 -15.17 -10.55 27.47
CA LEU A 125 -16.32 -11.46 27.44
C LEU A 125 -15.92 -12.90 27.73
N SER A 126 -14.81 -13.39 27.17
CA SER A 126 -14.28 -14.73 27.43
C SER A 126 -13.87 -14.91 28.89
N LYS A 127 -13.18 -13.92 29.46
CA LYS A 127 -12.80 -13.91 30.88
C LYS A 127 -14.01 -13.95 31.80
N LYS A 128 -15.08 -13.21 31.50
CA LYS A 128 -16.32 -13.19 32.28
C LYS A 128 -17.14 -14.47 32.16
N SER A 129 -17.22 -15.06 30.96
CA SER A 129 -18.03 -16.26 30.71
C SER A 129 -17.30 -17.56 31.06
N GLY A 130 -15.96 -17.55 31.16
CA GLY A 130 -15.13 -18.74 31.28
C GLY A 130 -15.15 -19.64 30.03
N ARG A 131 -15.53 -19.10 28.86
CA ARG A 131 -15.68 -19.82 27.59
C ARG A 131 -15.02 -19.07 26.45
N PRO A 132 -14.63 -19.77 25.35
CA PRO A 132 -14.25 -19.10 24.12
C PRO A 132 -15.38 -18.20 23.60
N VAL A 133 -15.05 -17.01 23.12
CA VAL A 133 -15.98 -16.07 22.53
C VAL A 133 -15.59 -15.81 21.08
N LYS A 134 -16.54 -16.00 20.17
CA LYS A 134 -16.42 -15.62 18.76
C LYS A 134 -17.13 -14.29 18.52
N PHE A 135 -16.49 -13.41 17.78
CA PHE A 135 -17.07 -12.18 17.26
C PHE A 135 -16.94 -12.16 15.74
N LEU A 136 -17.98 -11.79 15.06
CA LEU A 136 -18.04 -11.63 13.62
C LEU A 136 -18.84 -10.36 13.35
N VAL A 137 -18.19 -9.39 12.73
CA VAL A 137 -18.82 -8.15 12.27
C VAL A 137 -19.61 -8.44 11.00
N ASP A 138 -20.83 -7.97 10.88
CA ASP A 138 -21.53 -7.98 9.60
C ASP A 138 -21.12 -6.79 8.73
N TYR A 139 -21.56 -6.75 7.47
CA TYR A 139 -21.10 -5.72 6.55
C TYR A 139 -21.68 -4.34 6.85
N THR A 140 -22.83 -4.26 7.51
CA THR A 140 -23.41 -3.02 8.01
C THR A 140 -22.56 -2.44 9.16
N GLU A 141 -22.20 -3.30 10.10
CA GLU A 141 -21.32 -2.95 11.21
C GLU A 141 -19.94 -2.54 10.72
N GLU A 142 -19.39 -3.22 9.68
CA GLU A 142 -18.12 -2.88 9.03
C GLU A 142 -18.13 -1.45 8.47
N LEU A 143 -19.20 -1.06 7.77
CA LEU A 143 -19.32 0.27 7.18
C LEU A 143 -19.58 1.38 8.21
N ILE A 144 -20.12 1.04 9.38
CA ILE A 144 -20.40 1.99 10.47
C ILE A 144 -19.22 2.12 11.44
N ALA A 145 -18.54 1.02 11.74
CA ALA A 145 -17.56 0.94 12.83
C ALA A 145 -16.15 0.50 12.36
N GLY A 146 -15.97 0.22 11.08
CA GLY A 146 -14.65 -0.05 10.50
C GLY A 146 -13.75 1.19 10.49
N ASN A 147 -12.58 1.06 9.85
CA ASN A 147 -11.56 2.11 9.82
C ASN A 147 -11.27 2.58 8.38
N PRO A 148 -12.21 3.22 7.69
CA PRO A 148 -12.10 3.61 6.29
C PRO A 148 -10.95 4.60 6.04
N ARG A 149 -10.62 4.81 4.76
CA ARG A 149 -9.74 5.89 4.31
C ARG A 149 -10.27 7.23 4.76
N HIS A 150 -9.41 8.10 5.26
CA HIS A 150 -9.76 9.48 5.63
C HIS A 150 -10.33 10.25 4.44
N GLY A 151 -11.44 10.95 4.65
CA GLY A 151 -11.82 12.07 3.80
C GLY A 151 -10.89 13.26 4.08
N ALA A 152 -10.71 14.12 3.08
CA ALA A 152 -9.85 15.30 3.23
C ALA A 152 -10.33 16.50 2.39
N THR A 153 -10.01 17.70 2.89
CA THR A 153 -9.96 18.92 2.11
C THR A 153 -8.50 19.28 1.89
N ILE A 154 -8.12 19.52 0.63
CA ILE A 154 -6.74 19.74 0.23
C ILE A 154 -6.67 21.06 -0.55
N LYS A 155 -5.97 22.04 0.02
CA LYS A 155 -5.64 23.28 -0.68
C LYS A 155 -4.26 23.17 -1.28
N ILE A 156 -4.13 23.57 -2.53
CA ILE A 156 -2.86 23.55 -3.24
C ILE A 156 -2.66 24.87 -3.98
N LYS A 157 -1.51 25.50 -3.78
CA LYS A 157 -1.08 26.70 -4.45
C LYS A 157 0.24 26.41 -5.15
N THR A 158 0.32 26.67 -6.45
CA THR A 158 1.45 26.33 -7.30
C THR A 158 1.93 27.55 -8.05
N GLY A 159 3.22 27.86 -7.94
CA GLY A 159 3.91 28.94 -8.65
C GLY A 159 4.85 28.40 -9.72
N VAL A 160 4.72 28.89 -10.95
CA VAL A 160 5.48 28.44 -12.11
C VAL A 160 6.03 29.62 -12.94
N LYS A 161 7.07 29.33 -13.71
CA LYS A 161 7.53 30.25 -14.79
C LYS A 161 6.62 30.10 -16.03
N LYS A 162 6.62 31.12 -16.91
CA LYS A 162 5.90 31.05 -18.20
C LYS A 162 6.31 29.86 -19.07
N ASN A 163 7.55 29.42 -18.96
CA ASN A 163 8.03 28.23 -19.67
C ASN A 163 7.62 26.89 -19.01
N GLY A 164 6.82 26.91 -17.93
CA GLY A 164 6.30 25.74 -17.26
C GLY A 164 7.16 25.20 -16.10
N LEU A 165 8.31 25.79 -15.79
CA LEU A 165 9.13 25.32 -14.68
C LEU A 165 8.46 25.60 -13.33
N LEU A 166 8.35 24.56 -12.48
CA LEU A 166 7.80 24.62 -11.14
C LEU A 166 8.79 25.33 -10.20
N ILE A 167 8.35 26.37 -9.52
CA ILE A 167 9.17 27.21 -8.64
C ILE A 167 8.78 27.04 -7.18
N ALA A 168 7.48 27.01 -6.87
CA ALA A 168 6.98 26.88 -5.51
C ALA A 168 5.68 26.08 -5.46
N GLN A 169 5.51 25.36 -4.37
CA GLN A 169 4.24 24.70 -4.07
C GLN A 169 3.93 24.77 -2.57
N GLN A 170 2.71 25.14 -2.24
CA GLN A 170 2.16 25.05 -0.90
C GLN A 170 0.96 24.11 -0.91
N MET A 171 0.92 23.17 0.05
CA MET A 171 -0.19 22.25 0.23
C MET A 171 -0.66 22.28 1.69
N GLU A 172 -1.97 22.36 1.89
CA GLU A 172 -2.61 22.21 3.20
C GLU A 172 -3.62 21.07 3.13
N TYR A 173 -3.41 20.06 3.97
CA TYR A 173 -4.33 18.94 4.16
C TYR A 173 -5.11 19.10 5.46
N ILE A 174 -6.42 18.92 5.40
CA ILE A 174 -7.28 18.78 6.58
C ILE A 174 -7.94 17.40 6.47
N PHE A 175 -7.44 16.44 7.25
CA PHE A 175 -7.95 15.07 7.29
C PHE A 175 -9.02 14.92 8.37
N ASP A 176 -10.21 14.44 7.96
CA ASP A 176 -11.25 14.01 8.88
C ASP A 176 -10.89 12.64 9.47
N SER A 177 -10.54 12.59 10.75
CA SER A 177 -10.11 11.36 11.43
C SER A 177 -11.23 10.68 12.22
N GLY A 178 -12.42 11.28 12.25
CA GLY A 178 -13.55 10.76 13.00
C GLY A 178 -13.42 10.92 14.50
N ALA A 179 -14.20 10.13 15.24
CA ALA A 179 -14.21 10.13 16.68
C ALA A 179 -12.98 9.39 17.25
N TYR A 180 -12.56 9.77 18.46
CA TYR A 180 -11.46 9.16 19.21
C TYR A 180 -10.06 9.30 18.59
N GLY A 181 -9.94 9.94 17.44
CA GLY A 181 -8.71 10.03 16.67
C GLY A 181 -8.41 8.77 15.89
N ALA A 182 -7.23 8.73 15.29
CA ALA A 182 -6.88 7.61 14.46
C ALA A 182 -6.96 6.28 15.23
N TYR A 183 -7.52 5.33 14.59
CA TYR A 183 -7.62 3.92 14.93
C TYR A 183 -6.25 3.22 15.12
N ARG A 184 -5.18 3.99 15.14
CA ARG A 184 -3.82 3.47 15.19
C ARG A 184 -2.95 4.25 16.14
N PRO A 185 -1.89 3.60 16.68
CA PRO A 185 -0.93 4.27 17.57
C PRO A 185 -0.29 5.51 16.97
N GLN A 186 -0.16 5.57 15.65
CA GLN A 186 0.35 6.73 14.91
C GLN A 186 -0.85 7.56 14.47
N GLY A 187 -1.11 8.67 15.10
CA GLY A 187 -2.24 9.55 14.81
C GLY A 187 -2.21 10.27 13.45
N PHE A 188 -1.44 9.81 12.47
CA PHE A 188 -1.30 10.46 11.16
C PHE A 188 -1.10 9.45 10.02
N LEU A 189 -1.36 9.87 8.80
CA LEU A 189 -1.10 9.09 7.59
C LEU A 189 0.37 9.18 7.19
N VAL A 190 0.98 8.04 6.95
CA VAL A 190 2.35 7.96 6.47
C VAL A 190 2.34 8.13 4.97
N GLY A 191 2.74 9.28 4.45
CA GLY A 191 2.93 9.51 3.02
C GLY A 191 2.07 10.58 2.36
N ALA A 192 1.16 11.25 3.08
CA ALA A 192 0.40 12.35 2.51
C ALA A 192 1.32 13.50 2.03
N HIS A 193 2.36 13.80 2.79
CA HIS A 193 3.39 14.80 2.43
C HIS A 193 4.26 14.40 1.22
N GLU A 194 4.32 13.10 0.87
CA GLU A 194 5.02 12.60 -0.32
C GLU A 194 4.11 12.63 -1.57
N ALA A 195 2.80 12.85 -1.40
CA ALA A 195 1.80 12.76 -2.45
C ALA A 195 1.76 13.96 -3.42
N SER A 196 2.72 14.87 -3.30
CA SER A 196 2.95 15.95 -4.26
C SER A 196 3.44 15.46 -5.64
N GLY A 197 3.77 14.16 -5.75
CA GLY A 197 4.29 13.54 -6.96
C GLY A 197 5.82 13.62 -7.09
N PRO A 198 6.39 12.95 -8.09
CA PRO A 198 7.84 12.87 -8.30
C PRO A 198 8.38 14.14 -8.99
N TYR A 199 8.05 15.32 -8.47
CA TYR A 199 8.42 16.60 -9.07
C TYR A 199 9.52 17.32 -8.29
N ARG A 200 10.43 17.97 -9.05
CA ARG A 200 11.43 18.87 -8.50
C ARG A 200 10.75 20.16 -8.05
N MET A 201 10.68 20.37 -6.75
CA MET A 201 10.09 21.56 -6.13
C MET A 201 11.16 22.27 -5.29
N PRO A 202 11.75 23.36 -5.77
CA PRO A 202 12.81 24.07 -5.02
C PRO A 202 12.29 24.72 -3.75
N ASN A 203 11.04 25.21 -3.76
CA ASN A 203 10.42 25.87 -2.61
C ASN A 203 9.08 25.20 -2.30
N THR A 204 8.96 24.61 -1.12
CA THR A 204 7.78 23.84 -0.74
C THR A 204 7.41 24.06 0.72
N HIS A 205 6.10 24.15 0.98
CA HIS A 205 5.53 24.14 2.31
C HIS A 205 4.31 23.22 2.33
N ILE A 206 4.36 22.16 3.14
CA ILE A 206 3.27 21.21 3.29
C ILE A 206 2.83 21.21 4.74
N GLU A 207 1.53 21.35 4.97
CA GLU A 207 0.88 21.22 6.27
C GLU A 207 -0.15 20.10 6.26
N GLU A 208 -0.14 19.25 7.28
CA GLU A 208 -1.16 18.24 7.53
C GLU A 208 -1.82 18.47 8.88
N LYS A 209 -3.13 18.64 8.87
CA LYS A 209 -3.97 18.77 10.08
C LYS A 209 -4.91 17.58 10.16
N TYR A 210 -4.88 16.87 11.27
CA TYR A 210 -5.80 15.77 11.57
C TYR A 210 -6.80 16.23 12.61
N VAL A 211 -8.10 16.08 12.27
CA VAL A 211 -9.16 16.65 13.08
C VAL A 211 -10.08 15.57 13.63
N TYR A 212 -10.49 15.74 14.90
CA TYR A 212 -11.59 14.97 15.48
C TYR A 212 -12.93 15.46 14.94
N THR A 213 -13.80 14.51 14.65
CA THR A 213 -15.20 14.75 14.31
C THR A 213 -16.09 13.72 15.01
N ASN A 214 -17.41 13.86 14.90
CA ASN A 214 -18.40 12.93 15.44
C ASN A 214 -18.75 11.78 14.46
N LYS A 215 -17.88 11.51 13.49
CA LYS A 215 -18.05 10.42 12.53
C LYS A 215 -17.30 9.16 12.97
N PHE A 216 -17.38 8.10 12.17
CA PHE A 216 -16.60 6.88 12.34
C PHE A 216 -15.09 7.18 12.38
N PRO A 217 -14.30 6.44 13.17
CA PRO A 217 -12.85 6.61 13.18
C PRO A 217 -12.24 6.13 11.87
N CYS A 218 -11.32 6.91 11.30
CA CYS A 218 -10.64 6.57 10.07
C CYS A 218 -9.30 5.86 10.34
N GLY A 219 -8.84 5.08 9.36
CA GLY A 219 -7.61 4.30 9.43
C GLY A 219 -6.86 4.25 8.11
N TYR A 220 -6.09 3.18 7.91
CA TYR A 220 -5.31 3.00 6.72
C TYR A 220 -6.08 2.25 5.63
N MET A 221 -5.95 2.74 4.42
CA MET A 221 -6.31 2.00 3.21
C MET A 221 -5.19 2.17 2.20
N ARG A 222 -4.88 1.15 1.43
CA ARG A 222 -3.87 1.01 0.37
C ARG A 222 -3.31 2.35 -0.10
N ALA A 223 -2.00 2.58 0.06
CA ALA A 223 -1.29 3.85 -0.14
C ALA A 223 -1.85 5.02 0.71
N PRO A 224 -1.82 4.94 2.07
CA PRO A 224 -2.41 5.96 2.93
C PRO A 224 -1.91 7.38 2.61
N GLY A 225 -2.83 8.31 2.37
CA GLY A 225 -2.53 9.71 2.01
C GLY A 225 -2.24 9.95 0.53
N HIS A 226 -1.66 8.99 -0.19
CA HIS A 226 -1.24 9.20 -1.57
C HIS A 226 -2.40 9.38 -2.57
N PRO A 227 -3.45 8.54 -2.64
CA PRO A 227 -4.55 8.78 -3.57
C PRO A 227 -5.26 10.12 -3.34
N GLN A 228 -5.38 10.54 -2.06
CA GLN A 228 -5.95 11.83 -1.69
C GLN A 228 -5.09 12.97 -2.25
N GLY A 229 -3.80 12.98 -1.91
CA GLY A 229 -2.86 14.02 -2.34
C GLY A 229 -2.59 14.00 -3.83
N SER A 230 -2.49 12.81 -4.44
CA SER A 230 -2.30 12.67 -5.88
C SER A 230 -3.48 13.20 -6.69
N PHE A 231 -4.72 13.01 -6.21
CA PHE A 231 -5.87 13.63 -6.87
C PHE A 231 -5.72 15.14 -6.94
N ALA A 232 -5.30 15.79 -5.86
CA ALA A 232 -5.09 17.24 -5.83
C ALA A 232 -3.87 17.67 -6.65
N SER A 233 -2.70 17.05 -6.44
CA SER A 233 -1.43 17.45 -7.08
C SER A 233 -1.43 17.22 -8.59
N GLU A 234 -1.94 16.06 -9.04
CA GLU A 234 -1.98 15.71 -10.46
C GLU A 234 -3.09 16.43 -11.23
N SER A 235 -4.22 16.76 -10.57
CA SER A 235 -5.23 17.66 -11.12
C SER A 235 -4.69 19.09 -11.23
N GLN A 236 -3.99 19.57 -10.19
CA GLN A 236 -3.36 20.88 -10.20
C GLN A 236 -2.29 21.00 -11.31
N ALA A 237 -1.48 19.95 -11.50
CA ALA A 237 -0.48 19.92 -12.58
C ALA A 237 -1.15 20.06 -13.96
N ASN A 238 -2.29 19.42 -14.17
CA ASN A 238 -3.07 19.52 -15.41
C ASN A 238 -3.65 20.93 -15.61
N ILE A 239 -4.25 21.51 -14.57
CA ILE A 239 -4.81 22.88 -14.59
C ILE A 239 -3.71 23.92 -14.92
N VAL A 240 -2.53 23.78 -14.30
CA VAL A 240 -1.38 24.65 -14.56
C VAL A 240 -0.90 24.52 -16.00
N ALA A 241 -0.75 23.28 -16.50
CA ALA A 241 -0.34 23.00 -17.88
C ALA A 241 -1.31 23.63 -18.88
N ASN A 242 -2.62 23.40 -18.70
CA ASN A 242 -3.66 23.97 -19.56
C ASN A 242 -3.65 25.51 -19.54
N LYS A 243 -3.49 26.12 -18.35
CA LYS A 243 -3.41 27.58 -18.21
C LYS A 243 -2.21 28.19 -18.94
N LEU A 244 -1.10 27.45 -19.06
CA LEU A 244 0.10 27.87 -19.78
C LEU A 244 0.07 27.49 -21.27
N GLY A 245 -0.92 26.71 -21.72
CA GLY A 245 -0.96 26.16 -23.08
C GLY A 245 0.12 25.11 -23.35
N ILE A 246 0.59 24.41 -22.30
CA ILE A 246 1.60 23.36 -22.38
C ILE A 246 0.87 22.00 -22.34
N ASP A 247 1.32 21.03 -23.15
CA ASP A 247 0.81 19.66 -23.07
C ASP A 247 1.00 19.12 -21.64
N PRO A 248 -0.04 18.56 -20.99
CA PRO A 248 0.05 18.09 -19.61
C PRO A 248 1.12 17.00 -19.36
N ALA A 249 1.41 16.16 -20.34
CA ALA A 249 2.47 15.17 -20.23
C ALA A 249 3.86 15.82 -20.31
N GLU A 250 4.01 16.82 -21.18
CA GLU A 250 5.25 17.58 -21.30
C GLU A 250 5.53 18.43 -20.05
N TYR A 251 4.48 19.07 -19.46
CA TYR A 251 4.60 19.78 -18.19
C TYR A 251 5.16 18.88 -17.08
N ARG A 252 4.68 17.63 -16.98
CA ARG A 252 5.17 16.65 -16.03
C ARG A 252 6.62 16.28 -16.30
N ARG A 253 6.94 15.96 -17.57
CA ARG A 253 8.29 15.54 -18.00
C ARG A 253 9.37 16.57 -17.65
N MET A 254 9.11 17.85 -17.86
CA MET A 254 10.08 18.91 -17.62
C MET A 254 10.33 19.20 -16.12
N ASN A 255 9.39 18.78 -15.26
CA ASN A 255 9.44 19.04 -13.83
C ASN A 255 9.80 17.79 -12.99
N PHE A 256 10.02 16.63 -13.59
CA PHE A 256 10.38 15.43 -12.82
C PHE A 256 11.69 15.61 -12.05
N MET A 257 11.72 14.98 -10.88
CA MET A 257 12.93 14.80 -10.10
C MET A 257 13.98 13.99 -10.88
N GLN A 258 15.23 14.21 -10.55
CA GLN A 258 16.38 13.47 -11.05
C GLN A 258 17.10 12.79 -9.88
N ASP A 259 17.97 11.83 -10.19
CA ASP A 259 18.79 11.17 -9.17
C ASP A 259 19.56 12.20 -8.35
N GLY A 260 19.47 12.07 -7.02
CA GLY A 260 20.05 13.00 -6.07
C GLY A 260 19.16 14.18 -5.66
N ASP A 261 18.01 14.37 -6.30
CA ASP A 261 17.02 15.33 -5.80
C ASP A 261 16.40 14.83 -4.48
N HIS A 262 15.91 15.74 -3.66
CA HIS A 262 15.28 15.44 -2.38
C HIS A 262 13.78 15.70 -2.46
N PHE A 263 13.00 14.82 -1.84
CA PHE A 263 11.61 15.14 -1.52
C PHE A 263 11.51 16.36 -0.60
N PRO A 264 10.34 16.97 -0.46
CA PRO A 264 10.13 18.05 0.52
C PRO A 264 10.55 17.66 1.94
N VAL A 265 10.53 16.38 2.26
CA VAL A 265 10.88 15.81 3.57
C VAL A 265 12.38 15.54 3.79
N GLY A 266 13.23 15.87 2.81
CA GLY A 266 14.68 15.85 3.00
C GLY A 266 15.41 14.57 2.64
N GLU A 267 14.72 13.50 2.22
CA GLU A 267 15.38 12.28 1.76
C GLU A 267 15.78 12.39 0.28
N SER A 268 17.00 11.93 -0.04
CA SER A 268 17.43 11.84 -1.44
C SER A 268 16.85 10.60 -2.09
N ILE A 269 16.50 10.72 -3.37
CA ILE A 269 15.97 9.63 -4.17
C ILE A 269 17.03 9.18 -5.15
N ALA A 270 17.18 7.87 -5.27
CA ALA A 270 17.97 7.22 -6.29
C ALA A 270 17.07 6.54 -7.33
N HIS A 271 17.59 6.39 -8.54
CA HIS A 271 16.95 5.61 -9.60
C HIS A 271 15.55 6.11 -10.01
N VAL A 272 15.40 7.44 -10.10
CA VAL A 272 14.15 8.07 -10.54
C VAL A 272 13.85 7.68 -11.99
N LYS A 273 12.75 6.97 -12.23
CA LYS A 273 12.32 6.48 -13.54
C LYS A 273 10.96 7.04 -13.97
N ALA A 274 10.60 8.23 -13.46
CA ALA A 274 9.30 8.84 -13.73
C ALA A 274 9.12 9.19 -15.22
N ALA A 275 10.15 9.71 -15.87
CA ALA A 275 10.09 10.11 -17.28
C ALA A 275 9.92 8.90 -18.22
N GLU A 276 10.68 7.84 -17.99
CA GLU A 276 10.60 6.60 -18.78
C GLU A 276 9.27 5.89 -18.56
N THR A 277 8.79 5.87 -17.30
CA THR A 277 7.50 5.27 -16.93
C THR A 277 6.35 6.00 -17.59
N LEU A 278 6.33 7.36 -17.54
CA LEU A 278 5.32 8.16 -18.23
C LEU A 278 5.39 7.97 -19.74
N LYS A 279 6.59 8.04 -20.34
CA LYS A 279 6.77 7.83 -21.79
C LYS A 279 6.15 6.51 -22.23
N LYS A 280 6.39 5.43 -21.48
CA LYS A 280 5.84 4.11 -21.81
C LYS A 280 4.31 4.10 -21.73
N ALA A 281 3.70 4.70 -20.70
CA ALA A 281 2.25 4.82 -20.58
C ALA A 281 1.64 5.59 -21.76
N LEU A 282 2.25 6.73 -22.15
CA LEU A 282 1.79 7.55 -23.27
C LEU A 282 1.84 6.79 -24.62
N VAL A 283 2.92 6.06 -24.90
CA VAL A 283 3.07 5.26 -26.13
C VAL A 283 2.04 4.14 -26.15
N GLU A 284 1.95 3.37 -25.08
CA GLU A 284 1.08 2.18 -25.02
C GLU A 284 -0.41 2.52 -25.00
N SER A 285 -0.79 3.71 -24.49
CA SER A 285 -2.17 4.19 -24.52
C SER A 285 -2.58 4.81 -25.87
N GLY A 286 -1.62 5.16 -26.72
CA GLY A 286 -1.89 5.98 -27.90
C GLY A 286 -2.35 7.40 -27.53
N TYR A 287 -1.74 8.00 -26.49
CA TYR A 287 -2.15 9.30 -25.92
C TYR A 287 -2.32 10.41 -26.97
N GLN A 288 -1.45 10.48 -27.97
CA GLN A 288 -1.47 11.48 -29.04
C GLN A 288 -2.40 11.11 -30.23
N ALA A 289 -3.04 9.95 -30.24
CA ALA A 289 -3.92 9.55 -31.35
C ALA A 289 -5.18 10.44 -31.40
N THR A 290 -5.74 10.62 -32.60
CA THR A 290 -7.01 11.36 -32.78
C THR A 290 -8.12 10.78 -31.91
N LYS A 291 -8.90 11.66 -31.30
CA LYS A 291 -10.03 11.32 -30.41
C LYS A 291 -11.37 11.62 -31.09
N ALA A 292 -12.39 10.85 -30.79
CA ALA A 292 -13.76 11.18 -31.12
C ALA A 292 -14.26 12.38 -30.26
N LYS A 293 -15.38 12.96 -30.63
CA LYS A 293 -16.05 13.97 -29.81
C LYS A 293 -16.37 13.39 -28.42
N ASN A 294 -16.22 14.17 -27.38
CA ASN A 294 -16.46 13.83 -25.98
C ASN A 294 -15.60 12.66 -25.43
N VAL A 295 -14.58 12.23 -26.17
CA VAL A 295 -13.57 11.30 -25.70
C VAL A 295 -12.33 12.08 -25.25
N GLY A 296 -11.89 11.83 -24.03
CA GLY A 296 -10.71 12.47 -23.45
C GLY A 296 -9.66 11.46 -22.98
N ARG A 297 -8.41 11.90 -22.95
CA ARG A 297 -7.27 11.16 -22.39
C ARG A 297 -6.55 12.02 -21.38
N GLY A 298 -6.48 11.53 -20.14
CA GLY A 298 -5.78 12.20 -19.05
C GLY A 298 -4.64 11.35 -18.53
N CYS A 299 -3.48 11.96 -18.33
CA CYS A 299 -2.35 11.29 -17.69
C CYS A 299 -2.17 11.78 -16.25
N ALA A 300 -1.64 10.89 -15.41
CA ALA A 300 -1.24 11.19 -14.04
C ALA A 300 -0.08 10.27 -13.62
N VAL A 301 0.73 10.73 -12.67
CA VAL A 301 1.92 10.02 -12.18
C VAL A 301 1.86 9.90 -10.66
N GLY A 302 2.38 8.80 -10.14
CA GLY A 302 2.50 8.59 -8.70
C GLY A 302 3.81 7.89 -8.37
N ASN A 303 4.16 7.92 -7.10
CA ASN A 303 5.34 7.24 -6.58
C ASN A 303 5.02 6.65 -5.20
N TRP A 304 5.75 5.60 -4.85
CA TRP A 304 5.67 4.98 -3.53
C TRP A 304 7.03 4.47 -3.10
N VAL A 305 7.41 4.80 -1.89
CA VAL A 305 8.63 4.30 -1.25
C VAL A 305 8.28 3.08 -0.40
N SER A 306 8.92 1.94 -0.68
CA SER A 306 8.70 0.70 0.09
C SER A 306 9.13 0.88 1.53
N LYS A 307 8.24 0.57 2.47
CA LYS A 307 8.54 0.70 3.90
C LYS A 307 9.46 -0.43 4.38
N GLY A 308 10.14 -0.19 5.49
CA GLY A 308 11.00 -1.16 6.15
C GLY A 308 10.25 -2.11 7.07
N GLY A 309 10.97 -3.07 7.64
CA GLY A 309 10.41 -4.03 8.58
C GLY A 309 11.39 -5.08 9.06
N GLU A 310 10.88 -6.05 9.79
CA GLU A 310 11.61 -7.18 10.34
C GLU A 310 10.79 -8.46 10.17
N SER A 311 11.43 -9.53 9.71
CA SER A 311 10.80 -10.84 9.55
C SER A 311 11.80 -11.98 9.73
N TYR A 312 11.28 -13.12 10.18
CA TYR A 312 12.00 -14.39 10.29
C TYR A 312 11.39 -15.41 9.34
N CYS A 313 12.25 -16.25 8.77
CA CYS A 313 11.89 -17.39 7.96
C CYS A 313 12.80 -18.56 8.29
N PHE A 314 12.25 -19.75 8.34
CA PHE A 314 13.02 -20.98 8.58
C PHE A 314 12.83 -21.92 7.39
N VAL A 315 13.92 -22.50 6.92
CA VAL A 315 13.93 -23.59 5.95
C VAL A 315 14.41 -24.85 6.65
N LYS A 316 13.57 -25.87 6.66
CA LYS A 316 13.89 -27.18 7.24
C LYS A 316 13.86 -28.23 6.14
N ILE A 317 14.92 -29.04 6.07
CA ILE A 317 14.97 -30.25 5.25
C ILE A 317 15.09 -31.43 6.21
N ASP A 318 14.07 -32.28 6.25
CA ASP A 318 14.05 -33.42 7.17
C ASP A 318 14.80 -34.65 6.62
N GLN A 319 14.92 -35.68 7.40
CA GLN A 319 15.61 -36.94 7.04
C GLN A 319 14.90 -37.74 5.94
N LYS A 320 13.70 -37.33 5.52
CA LYS A 320 12.98 -37.86 4.35
C LYS A 320 13.24 -37.03 3.10
N GLY A 321 13.92 -35.88 3.25
CA GLY A 321 14.16 -34.90 2.17
C GLY A 321 13.00 -33.94 1.94
N GLU A 322 11.99 -33.93 2.83
CA GLU A 322 10.88 -32.98 2.73
C GLU A 322 11.34 -31.58 3.13
N VAL A 323 11.00 -30.60 2.29
CA VAL A 323 11.34 -29.19 2.52
C VAL A 323 10.15 -28.47 3.12
N THR A 324 10.36 -27.81 4.26
CA THR A 324 9.34 -26.98 4.92
C THR A 324 9.88 -25.56 5.08
N LEU A 325 9.09 -24.58 4.64
CA LEU A 325 9.30 -23.16 4.90
C LEU A 325 8.36 -22.76 6.03
N SER A 326 8.90 -22.26 7.15
CA SER A 326 8.10 -21.81 8.30
C SER A 326 8.25 -20.30 8.46
N THR A 327 7.14 -19.59 8.65
CA THR A 327 7.06 -18.12 8.79
C THR A 327 5.86 -17.71 9.63
N ALA A 328 5.91 -16.53 10.27
CA ALA A 328 4.76 -15.98 11.01
C ALA A 328 3.97 -14.92 10.20
N VAL A 329 4.31 -14.68 8.94
CA VAL A 329 3.57 -13.74 8.11
C VAL A 329 2.15 -14.26 7.83
N MET A 330 1.15 -13.38 7.93
CA MET A 330 -0.23 -13.67 7.51
C MET A 330 -0.42 -13.17 6.09
N ASP A 331 -0.58 -14.09 5.13
CA ASP A 331 -0.87 -13.70 3.75
C ASP A 331 -2.32 -13.20 3.65
N THR A 332 -2.48 -11.97 3.20
CA THR A 332 -3.78 -11.31 3.04
C THR A 332 -4.28 -11.32 1.59
N GLY A 333 -3.68 -12.16 0.74
CA GLY A 333 -4.02 -12.33 -0.67
C GLY A 333 -2.99 -11.85 -1.70
N PRO A 334 -1.88 -11.15 -1.33
CA PRO A 334 -0.86 -10.75 -2.30
C PRO A 334 0.05 -11.90 -2.79
N GLY A 335 -0.04 -13.09 -2.19
CA GLY A 335 0.77 -14.24 -2.55
C GLY A 335 2.12 -14.31 -1.85
N ALA A 336 2.23 -13.80 -0.61
CA ALA A 336 3.48 -13.79 0.15
C ALA A 336 4.11 -15.19 0.28
N TYR A 337 3.31 -16.20 0.60
CA TYR A 337 3.81 -17.59 0.71
C TYR A 337 4.36 -18.12 -0.62
N THR A 338 3.72 -17.77 -1.74
CA THR A 338 4.18 -18.18 -3.08
C THR A 338 5.53 -17.56 -3.39
N ILE A 339 5.69 -16.26 -3.15
CA ILE A 339 6.95 -15.54 -3.38
C ILE A 339 8.07 -16.12 -2.51
N MET A 340 7.81 -16.34 -1.21
CA MET A 340 8.81 -16.91 -0.31
C MET A 340 9.25 -18.32 -0.76
N ARG A 341 8.28 -19.17 -1.19
CA ARG A 341 8.58 -20.51 -1.75
C ARG A 341 9.40 -20.41 -3.04
N GLN A 342 9.08 -19.46 -3.95
CA GLN A 342 9.85 -19.25 -5.18
C GLN A 342 11.30 -18.87 -4.88
N ILE A 343 11.51 -17.95 -3.91
CA ILE A 343 12.84 -17.51 -3.51
C ILE A 343 13.63 -18.68 -2.89
N VAL A 344 13.04 -19.42 -1.94
CA VAL A 344 13.72 -20.58 -1.34
C VAL A 344 13.98 -21.65 -2.38
N GLY A 345 13.00 -21.96 -3.25
CA GLY A 345 13.16 -22.94 -4.31
C GLY A 345 14.29 -22.61 -5.29
N GLU A 346 14.44 -21.30 -5.62
CA GLU A 346 15.55 -20.83 -6.44
C GLU A 346 16.91 -21.01 -5.75
N GLU A 347 17.01 -20.74 -4.45
CA GLU A 347 18.27 -20.86 -3.72
C GLU A 347 18.71 -22.33 -3.54
N ILE A 348 17.78 -23.24 -3.22
CA ILE A 348 18.11 -24.66 -2.98
C ILE A 348 17.81 -25.57 -4.17
N LYS A 349 17.38 -25.01 -5.30
CA LYS A 349 17.10 -25.72 -6.56
C LYS A 349 16.07 -26.85 -6.43
N VAL A 350 14.90 -26.52 -5.87
CA VAL A 350 13.75 -27.44 -5.80
C VAL A 350 12.50 -26.79 -6.40
N PRO A 351 11.58 -27.61 -6.96
CA PRO A 351 10.30 -27.11 -7.47
C PRO A 351 9.47 -26.43 -6.37
N LEU A 352 8.74 -25.38 -6.74
CA LEU A 352 7.84 -24.66 -5.85
C LEU A 352 6.89 -25.58 -5.07
N ASP A 353 6.30 -26.57 -5.75
CA ASP A 353 5.29 -27.45 -5.17
C ASP A 353 5.85 -28.49 -4.20
N SER A 354 7.17 -28.69 -4.17
CA SER A 354 7.83 -29.55 -3.19
C SER A 354 8.06 -28.88 -1.84
N ILE A 355 7.86 -27.56 -1.72
CA ILE A 355 8.07 -26.80 -0.49
C ILE A 355 6.73 -26.66 0.25
N LYS A 356 6.62 -27.27 1.44
CA LYS A 356 5.49 -27.10 2.35
C LYS A 356 5.62 -25.75 3.08
N VAL A 357 4.50 -25.09 3.33
CA VAL A 357 4.47 -23.87 4.16
C VAL A 357 3.86 -24.20 5.52
N GLU A 358 4.54 -23.83 6.58
CA GLU A 358 4.07 -23.86 7.95
C GLU A 358 3.94 -22.43 8.47
N ILE A 359 2.74 -22.04 8.90
CA ILE A 359 2.50 -20.71 9.45
C ILE A 359 2.62 -20.80 10.97
N LEU A 360 3.54 -20.00 11.52
CA LEU A 360 3.87 -20.03 12.95
C LEU A 360 3.01 -19.04 13.74
N ASP A 361 2.64 -19.41 14.96
CA ASP A 361 2.04 -18.50 15.92
C ASP A 361 3.08 -17.53 16.55
N THR A 362 2.61 -16.56 17.30
CA THR A 362 3.45 -15.50 17.89
C THR A 362 4.38 -15.98 19.02
N THR A 363 4.36 -17.25 19.40
CA THR A 363 5.31 -17.83 20.39
C THR A 363 6.53 -18.46 19.72
N LYS A 364 6.48 -18.72 18.41
CA LYS A 364 7.49 -19.48 17.67
C LYS A 364 8.58 -18.60 17.04
N VAL A 365 8.33 -17.31 16.91
CA VAL A 365 9.30 -16.34 16.42
C VAL A 365 9.32 -15.11 17.31
N VAL A 366 10.43 -14.37 17.28
CA VAL A 366 10.60 -13.19 18.14
C VAL A 366 9.70 -12.05 17.69
N LYS A 367 9.61 -11.82 16.37
CA LYS A 367 8.89 -10.68 15.79
C LYS A 367 8.61 -10.87 14.30
N ASP A 368 7.52 -10.29 13.84
CA ASP A 368 7.22 -10.05 12.44
C ASP A 368 6.44 -8.74 12.31
N THR A 369 6.84 -7.88 11.37
CA THR A 369 6.17 -6.59 11.18
C THR A 369 4.83 -6.69 10.48
N GLY A 370 4.50 -7.84 9.92
CA GLY A 370 3.28 -8.07 9.16
C GLY A 370 3.29 -7.43 7.77
N VAL A 371 2.22 -7.68 7.01
CA VAL A 371 2.04 -7.17 5.64
C VAL A 371 1.62 -5.70 5.68
N ARG A 372 2.53 -4.78 5.28
CA ARG A 372 2.25 -3.34 5.30
C ARG A 372 3.18 -2.56 4.35
N GLY A 373 2.74 -1.38 3.88
CA GLY A 373 3.57 -0.38 3.21
C GLY A 373 4.32 -0.92 1.98
N SER A 374 3.75 -1.91 1.29
CA SER A 374 4.35 -2.63 0.16
C SER A 374 5.71 -3.25 0.47
N SER A 375 5.95 -3.65 1.74
CA SER A 375 7.25 -4.17 2.17
C SER A 375 7.41 -5.68 2.03
N SER A 376 6.34 -6.44 1.71
CA SER A 376 6.36 -7.91 1.79
C SER A 376 7.46 -8.55 0.94
N THR A 377 7.62 -8.15 -0.32
CA THR A 377 8.68 -8.70 -1.18
C THR A 377 10.07 -8.40 -0.64
N ARG A 378 10.29 -7.19 -0.11
CA ARG A 378 11.57 -6.76 0.45
C ARG A 378 11.85 -7.43 1.81
N VAL A 379 10.88 -7.44 2.72
CA VAL A 379 11.06 -7.88 4.11
C VAL A 379 10.89 -9.39 4.25
N HIS A 380 9.71 -9.93 3.88
CA HIS A 380 9.46 -11.37 3.98
C HIS A 380 10.22 -12.16 2.89
N GLY A 381 10.29 -11.61 1.67
CA GLY A 381 11.17 -12.16 0.63
C GLY A 381 12.64 -12.11 1.03
N GLY A 382 13.09 -11.04 1.71
CA GLY A 382 14.44 -10.90 2.24
C GLY A 382 14.78 -11.97 3.28
N SER A 383 13.88 -12.26 4.24
CA SER A 383 14.09 -13.34 5.22
C SER A 383 14.10 -14.72 4.56
N ALA A 384 13.24 -14.95 3.55
CA ALA A 384 13.24 -16.19 2.77
C ALA A 384 14.54 -16.37 1.95
N TYR A 385 15.07 -15.28 1.38
CA TYR A 385 16.33 -15.28 0.66
C TYR A 385 17.52 -15.65 1.56
N GLU A 386 17.62 -15.02 2.73
CA GLU A 386 18.66 -15.34 3.71
C GLU A 386 18.53 -16.80 4.23
N ALA A 387 17.31 -17.28 4.49
CA ALA A 387 17.10 -18.67 4.88
C ALA A 387 17.50 -19.64 3.77
N GLY A 388 17.12 -19.35 2.52
CA GLY A 388 17.46 -20.15 1.35
C GLY A 388 18.96 -20.22 1.11
N LYS A 389 19.68 -19.09 1.20
CA LYS A 389 21.15 -19.04 1.08
C LYS A 389 21.84 -19.88 2.14
N LYS A 390 21.47 -19.70 3.41
CA LYS A 390 22.03 -20.50 4.52
C LYS A 390 21.70 -21.98 4.36
N ALA A 391 20.49 -22.33 3.94
CA ALA A 391 20.12 -23.71 3.65
C ALA A 391 21.01 -24.30 2.55
N ARG A 392 21.23 -23.56 1.45
CA ARG A 392 22.17 -23.95 0.38
C ARG A 392 23.57 -24.20 0.91
N GLU A 393 24.11 -23.29 1.71
CA GLU A 393 25.45 -23.43 2.31
C GLU A 393 25.55 -24.66 3.19
N GLU A 394 24.55 -24.93 4.04
CA GLU A 394 24.52 -26.10 4.91
C GLU A 394 24.36 -27.42 4.14
N ILE A 395 23.52 -27.43 3.08
CA ILE A 395 23.38 -28.59 2.19
C ILE A 395 24.72 -28.92 1.54
N LEU A 396 25.39 -27.92 0.93
CA LEU A 396 26.66 -28.12 0.24
C LEU A 396 27.76 -28.54 1.22
N ARG A 397 27.81 -27.96 2.41
CA ARG A 397 28.77 -28.31 3.47
C ARG A 397 28.57 -29.78 3.93
N ALA A 398 27.33 -30.18 4.22
CA ALA A 398 27.03 -31.55 4.66
C ALA A 398 27.30 -32.59 3.56
N ALA A 399 26.95 -32.26 2.30
CA ALA A 399 27.22 -33.12 1.15
C ALA A 399 28.73 -33.25 0.87
N ALA A 400 29.48 -32.14 0.96
CA ALA A 400 30.94 -32.15 0.79
C ALA A 400 31.63 -33.08 1.80
N GLN A 401 31.23 -32.99 3.05
CA GLN A 401 31.74 -33.87 4.10
C GLN A 401 31.41 -35.36 3.84
N ALA A 402 30.16 -35.65 3.45
CA ALA A 402 29.72 -37.01 3.15
C ALA A 402 30.35 -37.58 1.86
N MET A 403 30.64 -36.74 0.89
CA MET A 403 31.25 -37.12 -0.39
C MET A 403 32.79 -37.06 -0.38
N ASN A 404 33.40 -36.57 0.70
CA ASN A 404 34.83 -36.28 0.74
C ASN A 404 35.29 -35.40 -0.45
N ALA A 405 34.60 -34.27 -0.64
CA ALA A 405 34.79 -33.31 -1.72
C ALA A 405 34.84 -31.88 -1.16
N SER A 406 35.20 -30.89 -1.98
CA SER A 406 35.02 -29.48 -1.59
C SER A 406 33.62 -28.97 -1.95
N PRO A 407 33.02 -28.02 -1.20
CA PRO A 407 31.69 -27.47 -1.52
C PRO A 407 31.62 -26.85 -2.92
N GLU A 408 32.72 -26.28 -3.43
CA GLU A 408 32.83 -25.64 -4.74
C GLU A 408 32.74 -26.63 -5.91
N GLU A 409 33.04 -27.93 -5.67
CA GLU A 409 32.91 -29.00 -6.63
C GLU A 409 31.49 -29.55 -6.75
N LEU A 410 30.58 -29.09 -5.86
CA LEU A 410 29.23 -29.59 -5.75
C LEU A 410 28.23 -28.64 -6.40
N ILE A 411 27.25 -29.23 -7.07
CA ILE A 411 26.16 -28.51 -7.76
C ILE A 411 24.81 -29.00 -7.21
N LEU A 412 23.98 -28.07 -6.76
CA LEU A 412 22.60 -28.35 -6.41
C LEU A 412 21.76 -28.68 -7.64
N TYR A 413 20.93 -29.66 -7.53
CA TYR A 413 19.89 -30.00 -8.51
C TYR A 413 18.62 -30.39 -7.77
N ASP A 414 17.53 -30.64 -8.49
CA ASP A 414 16.21 -30.97 -7.97
C ASP A 414 16.25 -31.99 -6.79
N GLY A 415 16.17 -31.47 -5.56
CA GLY A 415 16.15 -32.27 -4.32
C GLY A 415 17.47 -32.96 -3.94
N GLY A 416 18.62 -32.51 -4.46
CA GLY A 416 19.90 -33.13 -4.15
C GLY A 416 21.13 -32.35 -4.57
N VAL A 417 22.28 -33.03 -4.49
CA VAL A 417 23.60 -32.50 -4.85
C VAL A 417 24.33 -33.50 -5.73
N THR A 418 25.02 -33.01 -6.74
CA THR A 418 25.91 -33.81 -7.60
C THR A 418 27.35 -33.30 -7.51
N HIS A 419 28.33 -34.22 -7.56
CA HIS A 419 29.74 -33.91 -7.59
C HIS A 419 30.28 -33.98 -9.03
N GLY A 420 30.86 -32.90 -9.51
CA GLY A 420 31.53 -32.81 -10.80
C GLY A 420 30.67 -33.24 -12.00
N ARG A 421 31.26 -34.00 -12.94
CA ARG A 421 30.60 -34.47 -14.16
C ARG A 421 29.72 -35.72 -13.97
N ALA A 422 29.03 -35.82 -12.82
CA ALA A 422 27.78 -36.57 -12.72
C ALA A 422 27.79 -38.02 -12.19
N GLU A 423 28.85 -38.55 -11.67
CA GLU A 423 28.82 -39.94 -11.22
C GLU A 423 28.43 -40.16 -9.75
N ARG A 424 28.54 -39.11 -8.92
CA ARG A 424 28.17 -39.20 -7.48
C ARG A 424 27.06 -38.20 -7.17
N ARG A 425 25.92 -38.72 -6.71
CA ARG A 425 24.75 -37.93 -6.31
C ARG A 425 24.33 -38.27 -4.90
N MET A 426 23.81 -37.28 -4.17
CA MET A 426 23.11 -37.46 -2.89
C MET A 426 21.81 -36.69 -2.92
N SER A 427 20.72 -37.32 -2.54
CA SER A 427 19.44 -36.66 -2.28
C SER A 427 19.49 -35.86 -0.97
N PHE A 428 18.58 -34.91 -0.82
CA PHE A 428 18.43 -34.18 0.46
C PHE A 428 18.19 -35.11 1.64
N ALA A 429 17.46 -36.22 1.44
CA ALA A 429 17.25 -37.22 2.47
C ALA A 429 18.56 -37.87 2.93
N GLU A 430 19.43 -38.24 2.00
CA GLU A 430 20.73 -38.83 2.30
C GLU A 430 21.67 -37.84 2.98
N ILE A 431 21.67 -36.57 2.53
CA ILE A 431 22.46 -35.49 3.11
C ILE A 431 22.03 -35.20 4.54
N ALA A 432 20.70 -35.07 4.79
CA ALA A 432 20.16 -34.85 6.14
C ALA A 432 20.47 -36.02 7.10
N ARG A 433 20.42 -37.25 6.62
CA ARG A 433 20.81 -38.43 7.44
C ARG A 433 22.32 -38.44 7.72
N ALA A 434 23.13 -38.11 6.73
CA ALA A 434 24.59 -38.06 6.88
C ALA A 434 25.04 -36.92 7.84
N SER A 435 24.30 -35.84 7.92
CA SER A 435 24.54 -34.73 8.88
C SER A 435 24.06 -35.04 10.30
N GLY A 436 23.45 -36.22 10.54
CA GLY A 436 22.97 -36.64 11.86
C GLY A 436 21.60 -36.07 12.26
N GLY A 437 20.92 -35.33 11.41
CA GLY A 437 19.62 -34.71 11.68
C GLY A 437 19.08 -33.87 10.55
N PRO A 438 17.95 -33.19 10.75
CA PRO A 438 17.42 -32.26 9.76
C PRO A 438 18.39 -31.07 9.56
N ILE A 439 18.48 -30.58 8.34
CA ILE A 439 19.12 -29.29 8.04
C ILE A 439 18.09 -28.20 8.36
N ILE A 440 18.46 -27.25 9.19
CA ILE A 440 17.61 -26.12 9.59
C ILE A 440 18.41 -24.83 9.36
N ALA A 441 17.83 -23.92 8.56
CA ALA A 441 18.41 -22.63 8.27
C ALA A 441 17.43 -21.51 8.65
N GLU A 442 17.92 -20.53 9.41
CA GLU A 442 17.18 -19.34 9.80
C GLU A 442 17.59 -18.17 8.95
N GLY A 443 16.61 -17.51 8.33
CA GLY A 443 16.74 -16.22 7.71
C GLY A 443 16.12 -15.14 8.59
N HIS A 444 16.89 -14.11 8.90
CA HIS A 444 16.46 -12.94 9.64
C HIS A 444 16.75 -11.70 8.82
N TYR A 445 15.69 -11.04 8.36
CA TYR A 445 15.80 -9.76 7.69
C TYR A 445 15.32 -8.64 8.61
N VAL A 446 16.16 -7.64 8.81
CA VAL A 446 15.83 -6.42 9.55
C VAL A 446 16.35 -5.20 8.81
N ASN A 447 15.45 -4.35 8.37
CA ASN A 447 15.77 -3.03 7.86
C ASN A 447 14.56 -2.12 8.07
N MET A 448 14.63 -1.29 9.09
CA MET A 448 13.52 -0.38 9.45
C MET A 448 13.48 0.89 8.59
N LYS A 449 14.51 1.14 7.78
CA LYS A 449 14.56 2.29 6.87
C LYS A 449 13.69 2.02 5.64
N GLU A 450 13.17 3.06 5.05
CA GLU A 450 12.54 3.01 3.74
C GLU A 450 13.54 2.60 2.66
N GLY A 451 13.06 2.10 1.52
CA GLY A 451 13.91 1.81 0.38
C GLY A 451 14.51 3.10 -0.19
N PRO A 452 15.74 3.05 -0.71
CA PRO A 452 16.34 4.21 -1.35
C PRO A 452 15.73 4.51 -2.73
N GLU A 453 15.05 3.54 -3.31
CA GLU A 453 14.37 3.64 -4.61
C GLU A 453 12.88 3.92 -4.43
N THR A 454 12.30 4.63 -5.38
CA THR A 454 10.86 4.85 -5.45
C THR A 454 10.24 4.07 -6.60
N SER A 455 9.20 3.29 -6.30
CA SER A 455 8.36 2.66 -7.32
C SER A 455 7.49 3.73 -7.96
N THR A 456 7.70 3.98 -9.25
CA THR A 456 6.95 4.99 -10.01
C THR A 456 5.86 4.34 -10.82
N VAL A 457 4.70 4.98 -10.89
CA VAL A 457 3.58 4.61 -11.75
C VAL A 457 3.15 5.80 -12.59
N ALA A 458 2.81 5.55 -13.84
CA ALA A 458 2.14 6.51 -14.71
C ALA A 458 0.90 5.85 -15.31
N GLN A 459 -0.20 6.57 -15.32
CA GLN A 459 -1.44 6.08 -15.91
C GLN A 459 -1.98 7.06 -16.95
N VAL A 460 -2.62 6.50 -17.97
CA VAL A 460 -3.44 7.23 -18.92
C VAL A 460 -4.83 6.61 -18.90
N ALA A 461 -5.81 7.40 -18.48
CA ALA A 461 -7.21 7.05 -18.60
C ALA A 461 -7.77 7.58 -19.93
N GLU A 462 -8.61 6.78 -20.59
CA GLU A 462 -9.45 7.19 -21.71
C GLU A 462 -10.91 7.07 -21.29
N VAL A 463 -11.64 8.17 -21.37
CA VAL A 463 -13.05 8.27 -20.99
C VAL A 463 -13.88 8.79 -22.14
N GLU A 464 -15.16 8.43 -22.16
CA GLU A 464 -16.19 9.13 -22.92
C GLU A 464 -17.17 9.76 -21.93
N VAL A 465 -17.58 10.99 -22.20
CA VAL A 465 -18.50 11.76 -21.34
C VAL A 465 -19.76 12.09 -22.13
N ASP A 466 -20.92 11.73 -21.59
CA ASP A 466 -22.19 12.21 -22.10
C ASP A 466 -22.47 13.60 -21.49
N GLU A 467 -22.42 14.65 -22.32
CA GLU A 467 -22.67 16.03 -21.86
C GLU A 467 -24.13 16.31 -21.48
N GLU A 468 -25.10 15.48 -21.90
CA GLU A 468 -26.51 15.64 -21.56
C GLU A 468 -26.85 15.04 -20.19
N THR A 469 -26.28 13.88 -19.87
CA THR A 469 -26.50 13.16 -18.61
C THR A 469 -25.43 13.39 -17.57
N GLY A 470 -24.22 13.76 -18.00
CA GLY A 470 -23.01 13.84 -17.15
C GLY A 470 -22.39 12.47 -16.86
N GLU A 471 -22.89 11.40 -17.44
CA GLU A 471 -22.32 10.06 -17.28
C GLU A 471 -20.90 9.98 -17.85
N VAL A 472 -20.03 9.28 -17.15
CA VAL A 472 -18.63 9.04 -17.52
C VAL A 472 -18.42 7.55 -17.73
N ASP A 473 -18.13 7.17 -18.97
CA ASP A 473 -17.69 5.83 -19.31
C ASP A 473 -16.15 5.77 -19.33
N VAL A 474 -15.56 5.04 -18.40
CA VAL A 474 -14.10 4.80 -18.37
C VAL A 474 -13.78 3.65 -19.31
N ARG A 475 -13.38 3.96 -20.53
CA ARG A 475 -13.15 2.97 -21.60
C ARG A 475 -11.89 2.14 -21.42
N ARG A 476 -10.81 2.80 -20.98
CA ARG A 476 -9.52 2.15 -20.85
C ARG A 476 -8.65 2.87 -19.81
N ILE A 477 -7.90 2.09 -19.04
CA ILE A 477 -6.80 2.58 -18.21
C ILE A 477 -5.52 1.85 -18.62
N THR A 478 -4.57 2.59 -19.17
CA THR A 478 -3.22 2.10 -19.46
C THR A 478 -2.31 2.51 -18.31
N THR A 479 -1.70 1.53 -17.65
CA THR A 479 -0.82 1.76 -16.52
C THR A 479 0.60 1.27 -16.79
N SER A 480 1.60 2.10 -16.51
CA SER A 480 3.02 1.74 -16.61
C SER A 480 3.67 1.82 -15.24
N HIS A 481 4.53 0.86 -14.95
CA HIS A 481 5.20 0.74 -13.65
C HIS A 481 6.70 0.52 -13.81
N ASN A 482 7.50 1.20 -13.00
CA ASN A 482 8.87 0.80 -12.70
C ASN A 482 8.83 -0.23 -11.55
N THR A 483 9.26 -1.46 -11.80
CA THR A 483 9.00 -2.59 -10.88
C THR A 483 10.25 -3.33 -10.43
N GLY A 484 11.43 -3.05 -10.95
CA GLY A 484 12.54 -3.97 -10.76
C GLY A 484 12.27 -5.36 -11.37
N SER A 485 12.91 -6.39 -10.85
CA SER A 485 12.65 -7.78 -11.27
C SER A 485 11.30 -8.27 -10.79
N ILE A 486 10.52 -8.88 -11.67
CA ILE A 486 9.22 -9.48 -11.34
C ILE A 486 9.43 -10.93 -10.94
N LEU A 487 9.17 -11.25 -9.67
CA LEU A 487 9.34 -12.60 -9.13
C LEU A 487 8.18 -13.53 -9.51
N ASN A 488 6.96 -13.01 -9.54
CA ASN A 488 5.78 -13.76 -9.94
C ASN A 488 4.86 -12.90 -10.83
N PRO A 489 4.85 -13.13 -12.16
CA PRO A 489 4.05 -12.31 -13.07
C PRO A 489 2.56 -12.33 -12.80
N LEU A 490 1.99 -13.47 -12.38
CA LEU A 490 0.55 -13.62 -12.14
C LEU A 490 0.09 -12.78 -10.95
N THR A 491 0.75 -12.96 -9.79
CA THR A 491 0.37 -12.19 -8.58
C THR A 491 0.71 -10.72 -8.72
N HIS A 492 1.78 -10.38 -9.45
CA HIS A 492 2.15 -9.00 -9.75
C HIS A 492 1.06 -8.30 -10.59
N GLN A 493 0.57 -8.95 -11.67
CA GLN A 493 -0.53 -8.42 -12.47
C GLN A 493 -1.81 -8.26 -11.65
N GLY A 494 -2.14 -9.25 -10.83
CA GLY A 494 -3.32 -9.17 -9.95
C GLY A 494 -3.26 -8.01 -8.95
N GLN A 495 -2.06 -7.65 -8.45
CA GLN A 495 -1.89 -6.47 -7.60
C GLN A 495 -2.13 -5.16 -8.37
N ILE A 496 -1.68 -5.07 -9.61
CA ILE A 496 -1.90 -3.90 -10.48
C ILE A 496 -3.39 -3.74 -10.78
N ASP A 497 -4.03 -4.78 -11.31
CA ASP A 497 -5.44 -4.74 -11.71
C ASP A 497 -6.35 -4.38 -10.54
N GLY A 498 -6.17 -5.06 -9.39
CA GLY A 498 -6.95 -4.78 -8.20
C GLY A 498 -6.74 -3.36 -7.66
N ALA A 499 -5.54 -2.80 -7.78
CA ALA A 499 -5.27 -1.42 -7.35
C ALA A 499 -5.90 -0.38 -8.28
N VAL A 500 -5.84 -0.61 -9.60
CA VAL A 500 -6.46 0.29 -10.60
C VAL A 500 -7.97 0.30 -10.44
N VAL A 501 -8.60 -0.87 -10.25
CA VAL A 501 -10.05 -0.97 -10.01
C VAL A 501 -10.46 -0.25 -8.72
N MET A 502 -9.71 -0.42 -7.62
CA MET A 502 -9.96 0.34 -6.38
C MET A 502 -9.80 1.85 -6.59
N GLY A 503 -8.79 2.27 -7.37
CA GLY A 503 -8.57 3.67 -7.71
C GLY A 503 -9.67 4.27 -8.59
N MET A 504 -10.24 3.47 -9.49
CA MET A 504 -11.41 3.83 -10.28
C MET A 504 -12.65 3.99 -9.38
N GLY A 505 -12.94 3.02 -8.51
CA GLY A 505 -14.02 3.12 -7.54
C GLY A 505 -13.92 4.38 -6.70
N TYR A 506 -12.73 4.68 -6.16
CA TYR A 506 -12.46 5.93 -5.43
C TYR A 506 -12.71 7.18 -6.28
N GLY A 507 -12.37 7.12 -7.58
CA GLY A 507 -12.50 8.25 -8.51
C GLY A 507 -13.93 8.60 -8.85
N ILE A 508 -14.80 7.60 -9.07
CA ILE A 508 -16.13 7.83 -9.70
C ILE A 508 -17.33 7.22 -8.97
N MET A 509 -17.15 6.35 -7.96
CA MET A 509 -18.26 5.58 -7.38
C MET A 509 -18.33 5.64 -5.85
N GLU A 510 -17.20 5.45 -5.17
CA GLU A 510 -17.15 5.12 -3.75
C GLU A 510 -17.19 6.35 -2.84
N GLN A 511 -18.06 6.32 -1.85
CA GLN A 511 -18.15 7.32 -0.80
C GLN A 511 -18.93 6.75 0.40
N ILE A 512 -18.41 6.89 1.62
CA ILE A 512 -19.24 6.74 2.82
C ILE A 512 -19.99 8.05 3.05
N MET A 513 -21.30 8.02 2.94
CA MET A 513 -22.17 9.17 3.16
C MET A 513 -22.63 9.24 4.62
N THR A 514 -22.56 10.43 5.20
CA THR A 514 -23.06 10.68 6.56
C THR A 514 -24.03 11.85 6.58
N ASP A 515 -25.00 11.81 7.50
CA ASP A 515 -25.80 12.98 7.83
C ASP A 515 -25.04 13.98 8.72
N ASP A 516 -25.65 15.10 9.06
CA ASP A 516 -25.07 16.12 9.92
C ASP A 516 -24.76 15.63 11.35
N GLY A 517 -25.46 14.58 11.79
CA GLY A 517 -25.23 13.90 13.06
C GLY A 517 -24.07 12.89 13.04
N GLY A 518 -23.48 12.62 11.86
CA GLY A 518 -22.41 11.64 11.67
C GLY A 518 -22.90 10.21 11.45
N LYS A 519 -24.20 9.97 11.32
CA LYS A 519 -24.77 8.65 11.02
C LYS A 519 -24.50 8.27 9.57
N VAL A 520 -23.98 7.06 9.35
CA VAL A 520 -23.76 6.51 7.99
C VAL A 520 -25.10 6.21 7.32
N LEU A 521 -25.29 6.74 6.12
CA LEU A 521 -26.53 6.64 5.35
C LEU A 521 -26.57 5.45 4.39
N ASN A 522 -25.41 4.99 3.92
CA ASN A 522 -25.26 3.92 2.93
C ASN A 522 -24.49 2.71 3.50
N ALA A 523 -24.90 2.25 4.67
CA ALA A 523 -24.24 1.17 5.42
C ALA A 523 -24.58 -0.24 4.89
N ASN A 524 -24.56 -0.44 3.57
CA ASN A 524 -24.68 -1.76 2.94
C ASN A 524 -24.13 -1.70 1.51
N LEU A 525 -23.74 -2.86 0.93
CA LEU A 525 -23.16 -2.93 -0.42
C LEU A 525 -24.16 -2.67 -1.56
N GLY A 526 -25.44 -2.54 -1.27
CA GLY A 526 -26.44 -2.08 -2.24
C GLY A 526 -26.38 -0.58 -2.47
N ASP A 527 -26.07 0.19 -1.43
CA ASP A 527 -26.02 1.66 -1.45
C ASP A 527 -24.58 2.18 -1.50
N TYR A 528 -23.63 1.55 -0.79
CA TYR A 528 -22.21 1.79 -0.97
C TYR A 528 -21.75 1.10 -2.26
N LYS A 529 -21.51 1.87 -3.30
CA LYS A 529 -21.18 1.35 -4.62
C LYS A 529 -19.69 1.03 -4.73
N ILE A 530 -19.40 -0.23 -5.09
CA ILE A 530 -18.06 -0.67 -5.52
C ILE A 530 -18.12 -1.09 -6.98
N PRO A 531 -17.04 -0.98 -7.76
CA PRO A 531 -16.99 -1.46 -9.14
C PRO A 531 -17.32 -2.94 -9.23
N ASN A 532 -18.23 -3.30 -10.11
CA ASN A 532 -18.55 -4.67 -10.46
C ASN A 532 -17.96 -5.03 -11.84
N ILE A 533 -18.09 -6.28 -12.28
CA ILE A 533 -17.47 -6.76 -13.52
C ILE A 533 -17.89 -5.97 -14.79
N LYS A 534 -19.05 -5.32 -14.78
CA LYS A 534 -19.52 -4.51 -15.92
C LYS A 534 -18.93 -3.12 -15.94
N ASP A 535 -18.46 -2.64 -14.79
CA ASP A 535 -17.84 -1.31 -14.66
C ASP A 535 -16.34 -1.35 -15.00
N ILE A 536 -15.73 -2.55 -15.11
CA ILE A 536 -14.29 -2.68 -15.33
C ILE A 536 -13.93 -2.29 -16.76
N PRO A 537 -13.11 -1.24 -16.96
CA PRO A 537 -12.66 -0.83 -18.27
C PRO A 537 -11.64 -1.81 -18.86
N GLN A 538 -11.22 -1.58 -20.10
CA GLN A 538 -10.04 -2.27 -20.62
C GLN A 538 -8.80 -1.89 -19.80
N LEU A 539 -8.23 -2.83 -19.06
CA LEU A 539 -6.97 -2.66 -18.34
C LEU A 539 -5.81 -3.06 -19.25
N LYS A 540 -4.83 -2.17 -19.39
CA LYS A 540 -3.60 -2.43 -20.13
C LYS A 540 -2.39 -2.11 -19.27
N THR A 541 -1.55 -3.11 -19.00
CA THR A 541 -0.32 -2.95 -18.21
C THR A 541 0.90 -2.88 -19.12
N ALA A 542 1.75 -1.89 -18.89
CA ALA A 542 3.02 -1.69 -19.56
C ALA A 542 4.14 -1.64 -18.52
N ILE A 543 4.91 -2.71 -18.38
CA ILE A 543 5.94 -2.81 -17.35
C ILE A 543 7.26 -2.26 -17.85
N PHE A 544 7.92 -1.46 -17.03
CA PHE A 544 9.29 -1.03 -17.17
C PHE A 544 10.14 -1.72 -16.10
N GLN A 545 10.86 -2.78 -16.47
CA GLN A 545 11.77 -3.45 -15.55
C GLN A 545 13.09 -2.70 -15.43
N SER A 546 13.54 -2.48 -14.21
CA SER A 546 14.86 -1.93 -13.88
C SER A 546 15.63 -2.95 -13.03
N ASP A 547 16.93 -2.76 -12.92
CA ASP A 547 17.84 -3.59 -12.11
C ASP A 547 18.13 -2.96 -10.72
N THR A 548 17.23 -2.10 -10.25
CA THR A 548 17.50 -1.18 -9.13
C THR A 548 16.65 -1.42 -7.88
N GLY A 549 15.99 -2.57 -7.77
CA GLY A 549 15.18 -2.90 -6.58
C GLY A 549 16.02 -3.32 -5.37
N SER A 550 15.54 -3.01 -4.17
CA SER A 550 16.16 -3.39 -2.88
C SER A 550 15.68 -4.73 -2.30
N GLY A 551 14.75 -5.39 -2.96
CA GLY A 551 14.31 -6.74 -2.62
C GLY A 551 15.20 -7.83 -3.23
N PRO A 552 14.97 -9.11 -2.91
CA PRO A 552 15.68 -10.23 -3.53
C PRO A 552 15.66 -10.15 -5.05
N TYR A 553 16.80 -10.44 -5.68
CA TYR A 553 17.00 -10.40 -7.14
C TYR A 553 16.67 -9.03 -7.77
N ASN A 554 16.91 -7.93 -7.05
CA ASN A 554 16.57 -6.55 -7.46
C ASN A 554 15.06 -6.33 -7.68
N SER A 555 14.21 -7.03 -6.95
CA SER A 555 12.75 -6.84 -7.02
C SER A 555 12.31 -5.56 -6.29
N MET A 556 11.20 -4.98 -6.76
CA MET A 556 10.51 -3.86 -6.13
C MET A 556 9.08 -4.26 -5.79
N SER A 557 8.53 -3.64 -4.76
CA SER A 557 7.15 -3.86 -4.37
C SER A 557 6.17 -3.04 -5.22
N ILE A 558 4.98 -3.62 -5.49
CA ILE A 558 3.93 -3.02 -6.33
C ILE A 558 2.61 -2.84 -5.57
N GLY A 559 2.54 -3.32 -4.32
CA GLY A 559 1.27 -3.48 -3.59
C GLY A 559 0.40 -2.23 -3.49
N GLU A 560 0.99 -1.04 -3.42
CA GLU A 560 0.25 0.22 -3.20
C GLU A 560 0.38 1.22 -4.34
N THR A 561 1.36 1.08 -5.21
CA THR A 561 1.71 2.10 -6.21
C THR A 561 0.57 2.35 -7.22
N ALA A 562 -0.07 1.29 -7.71
CA ALA A 562 -0.99 1.39 -8.84
C ALA A 562 -2.30 2.14 -8.56
N ILE A 563 -2.75 2.24 -7.28
CA ILE A 563 -3.96 2.99 -6.93
C ILE A 563 -3.76 4.51 -6.98
N ILE A 564 -2.51 4.97 -6.85
CA ILE A 564 -2.19 6.37 -6.55
C ILE A 564 -2.72 7.36 -7.58
N PRO A 565 -2.39 7.25 -8.89
CA PRO A 565 -2.77 8.27 -9.85
C PRO A 565 -4.14 8.04 -10.52
N THR A 566 -4.84 6.94 -10.24
CA THR A 566 -6.01 6.51 -11.03
C THR A 566 -7.12 7.55 -11.04
N ALA A 567 -7.53 8.06 -9.88
CA ALA A 567 -8.60 9.06 -9.79
C ALA A 567 -8.22 10.37 -10.50
N ALA A 568 -6.95 10.78 -10.40
CA ALA A 568 -6.46 11.97 -11.10
C ALA A 568 -6.39 11.77 -12.61
N ALA A 569 -5.95 10.60 -13.09
CA ALA A 569 -5.93 10.30 -14.53
C ALA A 569 -7.35 10.37 -15.13
N ILE A 570 -8.35 9.84 -14.44
CA ILE A 570 -9.76 9.91 -14.85
C ILE A 570 -10.24 11.38 -14.85
N ALA A 571 -9.98 12.14 -13.79
CA ALA A 571 -10.36 13.56 -13.71
C ALA A 571 -9.73 14.40 -14.83
N ASN A 572 -8.46 14.12 -15.15
CA ASN A 572 -7.74 14.78 -16.23
C ASN A 572 -8.31 14.40 -17.62
N ALA A 573 -8.75 13.14 -17.79
CA ALA A 573 -9.39 12.68 -19.01
C ALA A 573 -10.76 13.32 -19.22
N ILE A 574 -11.55 13.51 -18.15
CA ILE A 574 -12.84 14.21 -18.21
C ILE A 574 -12.64 15.67 -18.64
N GLU A 575 -11.68 16.37 -18.03
CA GLU A 575 -11.37 17.75 -18.45
C GLU A 575 -10.95 17.84 -19.92
N ASP A 576 -10.14 16.87 -20.40
CA ASP A 576 -9.72 16.82 -21.80
C ASP A 576 -10.90 16.48 -22.75
N ALA A 577 -11.91 15.73 -22.31
CA ALA A 577 -13.09 15.40 -23.10
C ALA A 577 -14.05 16.60 -23.27
N ILE A 578 -14.31 17.31 -22.18
CA ILE A 578 -15.39 18.32 -22.14
C ILE A 578 -14.94 19.72 -21.72
N GLY A 579 -13.67 19.95 -21.42
CA GLY A 579 -13.15 21.25 -21.00
C GLY A 579 -13.68 21.74 -19.63
N ALA A 580 -14.28 20.87 -18.83
CA ALA A 580 -14.81 21.17 -17.50
C ALA A 580 -14.10 20.33 -16.43
N ARG A 581 -13.81 20.95 -15.27
CA ARG A 581 -13.07 20.33 -14.17
C ARG A 581 -13.95 20.06 -12.97
N VAL A 582 -13.91 18.83 -12.45
CA VAL A 582 -14.51 18.47 -11.16
C VAL A 582 -13.43 18.46 -10.08
N MET A 583 -13.65 19.19 -8.99
CA MET A 583 -12.68 19.41 -7.89
C MET A 583 -12.93 18.48 -6.69
N SER A 584 -13.87 17.53 -6.80
CA SER A 584 -14.21 16.65 -5.70
C SER A 584 -14.52 15.23 -6.14
N LEU A 585 -14.05 14.24 -5.36
CA LEU A 585 -14.40 12.83 -5.54
C LEU A 585 -15.66 12.44 -4.73
N PRO A 586 -16.34 11.36 -5.10
CA PRO A 586 -16.30 10.74 -6.41
C PRO A 586 -16.82 11.69 -7.49
N ILE A 587 -16.35 11.53 -8.73
CA ILE A 587 -16.83 12.33 -9.87
C ILE A 587 -18.14 11.73 -10.36
N THR A 588 -19.26 12.21 -9.81
CA THR A 588 -20.61 11.74 -10.19
C THR A 588 -21.16 12.51 -11.39
N ALA A 589 -22.17 11.95 -12.04
CA ALA A 589 -22.84 12.59 -13.18
C ALA A 589 -23.35 14.01 -12.84
N GLU A 590 -23.91 14.20 -11.64
CA GLU A 590 -24.38 15.51 -11.18
C GLU A 590 -23.24 16.53 -11.06
N LYS A 591 -22.07 16.11 -10.58
CA LYS A 591 -20.88 16.98 -10.48
C LYS A 591 -20.33 17.34 -11.85
N VAL A 592 -20.34 16.39 -12.79
CA VAL A 592 -19.96 16.63 -14.20
C VAL A 592 -20.91 17.62 -14.84
N LEU A 593 -22.23 17.44 -14.73
CA LEU A 593 -23.23 18.40 -15.23
C LEU A 593 -23.08 19.78 -14.59
N ALA A 594 -22.81 19.86 -13.29
CA ALA A 594 -22.57 21.12 -12.62
C ALA A 594 -21.31 21.84 -13.15
N ALA A 595 -20.23 21.08 -13.42
CA ALA A 595 -19.00 21.62 -14.00
C ALA A 595 -19.21 22.11 -15.45
N ILE A 596 -19.97 21.37 -16.28
CA ILE A 596 -20.33 21.78 -17.65
C ILE A 596 -21.09 23.10 -17.64
N LYS A 597 -22.05 23.28 -16.72
CA LYS A 597 -22.83 24.53 -16.62
C LYS A 597 -22.01 25.74 -16.16
N GLN A 598 -20.84 25.54 -15.57
CA GLN A 598 -19.93 26.60 -15.11
C GLN A 598 -18.83 26.92 -16.14
N ARG A 599 -18.71 26.14 -17.20
CA ARG A 599 -17.76 26.34 -18.32
C ARG A 599 -18.21 27.52 -19.22
#